data_d2d7c6d6b653cbeaff14366b62fd0ac4
#
_entry.id   d2d7c6d6b653cbeaff14366b62fd0ac4
#
_cell.length_a   1.000
_cell.length_b   1.000
_cell.length_c   1.000
_cell.angle_alpha   90.00
_cell.angle_beta   90.00
_cell.angle_gamma   90.00
#
_symmetry.space_group_name_H-M   'P 1'
#
loop_
_entity.id
_entity.type
_entity.pdbx_description
1 polymer ?
#
loop_
_entity_poly.entity_id
_entity_poly.type
_entity_poly.pdbx_seq_one_letter_code
_entity_poly.pdbx_strand_id
1 'polypeptide(L)'
;LALRDVQHQAARFFATAVGLGLLLTIVLAMGGIYRGMVEEAVLLVDQTGADLWIVQQDTKGPFAERSQLPASIADRARATPGVAWARPFSTFITQIEVQGQARRVTMVGLGWPEDRGQTLKLTRGRPIEAARGELIADAASGLELGEVALLGGERLRVVGATSRMVGSGGDPVLFVTHTDLARVSTYASPESVRGRGVEGNSLSTDAHAFLVGVMPGERADDVAARIARWGDVSVFSASQQRDLLLRGVIDKARKQIGLFRVLLALVSAIVVSLVVFNMTAAKTREIALLRLMGAKNRLIAGMILQQSLALCLLAFGVAVGVAALAFDAFPRRVAVGPEDFALVLALSVAIALAASVAAVKRALSIPPTTILAG
;
A
#
# COMPACT_ATOMS: atom_id res chain seq x y z
N LEU A 1 32.77 -30.92 3.84
CA LEU A 1 33.44 -30.18 4.93
C LEU A 1 32.54 -29.04 5.46
N ALA A 2 31.99 -28.14 4.63
CA ALA A 2 31.13 -27.02 5.07
C ALA A 2 29.88 -27.47 5.85
N LEU A 3 29.23 -28.56 5.48
CA LEU A 3 28.05 -29.10 6.17
C LEU A 3 28.36 -29.68 7.56
N ARG A 4 29.49 -30.36 7.74
CA ARG A 4 29.89 -30.86 9.06
C ARG A 4 30.30 -29.76 10.03
N ASP A 5 30.78 -28.67 9.51
CA ASP A 5 31.23 -27.50 10.24
C ASP A 5 30.04 -26.66 10.82
N VAL A 6 28.95 -26.62 10.04
CA VAL A 6 27.69 -26.02 10.50
C VAL A 6 27.13 -26.77 11.72
N GLN A 7 27.37 -28.09 11.81
CA GLN A 7 26.87 -28.87 12.95
C GLN A 7 27.61 -28.59 14.27
N HIS A 8 28.91 -28.22 14.26
CA HIS A 8 29.65 -27.93 15.50
C HIS A 8 29.41 -26.53 16.10
N GLN A 9 28.95 -25.56 15.28
CA GLN A 9 28.52 -24.22 15.71
C GLN A 9 27.09 -23.92 15.30
N ALA A 10 26.26 -24.94 15.17
CA ALA A 10 24.89 -24.85 14.65
C ALA A 10 24.04 -23.81 15.36
N ALA A 11 24.15 -23.70 16.69
CA ALA A 11 23.37 -22.75 17.46
C ALA A 11 23.71 -21.29 17.09
N ARG A 12 25.01 -20.95 16.97
CA ARG A 12 25.41 -19.58 16.57
C ARG A 12 25.02 -19.28 15.12
N PHE A 13 25.23 -20.23 14.21
CA PHE A 13 24.89 -20.10 12.81
C PHE A 13 23.38 -19.90 12.63
N PHE A 14 22.57 -20.71 13.33
CA PHE A 14 21.12 -20.61 13.30
C PHE A 14 20.61 -19.30 13.92
N ALA A 15 21.11 -18.91 15.11
CA ALA A 15 20.74 -17.64 15.74
C ALA A 15 21.03 -16.43 14.84
N THR A 16 22.18 -16.46 14.14
CA THR A 16 22.53 -15.42 13.18
C THR A 16 21.61 -15.43 11.96
N ALA A 17 21.30 -16.62 11.43
CA ALA A 17 20.39 -16.76 10.31
C ALA A 17 18.98 -16.26 10.66
N VAL A 18 18.51 -16.52 11.89
CA VAL A 18 17.24 -15.99 12.40
C VAL A 18 17.29 -14.45 12.49
N GLY A 19 18.32 -13.88 13.11
CA GLY A 19 18.48 -12.42 13.21
C GLY A 19 18.52 -11.74 11.85
N LEU A 20 19.29 -12.31 10.89
CA LEU A 20 19.33 -11.81 9.52
C LEU A 20 17.98 -12.02 8.80
N GLY A 21 17.34 -13.17 9.02
CA GLY A 21 16.02 -13.47 8.47
C GLY A 21 14.95 -12.46 8.91
N LEU A 22 14.98 -12.05 10.17
CA LEU A 22 14.09 -10.99 10.68
C LEU A 22 14.35 -9.65 9.98
N LEU A 23 15.62 -9.28 9.74
CA LEU A 23 15.93 -8.06 8.96
C LEU A 23 15.39 -8.15 7.53
N LEU A 24 15.55 -9.30 6.86
CA LEU A 24 15.00 -9.54 5.53
C LEU A 24 13.47 -9.55 5.53
N THR A 25 12.83 -10.05 6.60
CA THR A 25 11.37 -9.96 6.78
C THR A 25 10.90 -8.51 6.81
N ILE A 26 11.63 -7.62 7.50
CA ILE A 26 11.28 -6.19 7.52
C ILE A 26 11.40 -5.59 6.12
N VAL A 27 12.45 -5.94 5.36
CA VAL A 27 12.59 -5.49 3.96
C VAL A 27 11.42 -5.97 3.11
N LEU A 28 10.99 -7.22 3.28
CA LEU A 28 9.86 -7.81 2.58
C LEU A 28 8.54 -7.14 2.99
N ALA A 29 8.32 -6.94 4.30
CA ALA A 29 7.15 -6.26 4.84
C ALA A 29 7.02 -4.82 4.30
N MET A 30 8.11 -4.05 4.25
CA MET A 30 8.12 -2.70 3.70
C MET A 30 7.70 -2.68 2.21
N GLY A 31 8.16 -3.65 1.41
CA GLY A 31 7.73 -3.82 0.03
C GLY A 31 6.24 -4.16 -0.08
N GLY A 32 5.79 -5.11 0.74
CA GLY A 32 4.40 -5.55 0.78
C GLY A 32 3.43 -4.48 1.27
N ILE A 33 3.80 -3.68 2.28
CA ILE A 33 3.00 -2.53 2.74
C ILE A 33 2.86 -1.50 1.62
N TYR A 34 3.96 -1.17 0.92
CA TYR A 34 3.91 -0.24 -0.20
C TYR A 34 2.96 -0.73 -1.30
N ARG A 35 3.06 -1.99 -1.70
CA ARG A 35 2.18 -2.59 -2.71
C ARG A 35 0.72 -2.62 -2.23
N GLY A 36 0.47 -2.99 -0.98
CA GLY A 36 -0.84 -2.95 -0.36
C GLY A 36 -1.46 -1.54 -0.41
N MET A 37 -0.69 -0.51 -0.07
CA MET A 37 -1.14 0.89 -0.16
C MET A 37 -1.48 1.31 -1.59
N VAL A 38 -0.68 0.89 -2.59
CA VAL A 38 -0.95 1.17 -4.01
C VAL A 38 -2.26 0.50 -4.45
N GLU A 39 -2.42 -0.79 -4.16
CA GLU A 39 -3.62 -1.53 -4.52
C GLU A 39 -4.88 -0.95 -3.86
N GLU A 40 -4.81 -0.62 -2.57
CA GLU A 40 -5.91 -0.05 -1.82
C GLU A 40 -6.29 1.35 -2.34
N ALA A 41 -5.31 2.19 -2.64
CA ALA A 41 -5.55 3.55 -3.11
C ALA A 41 -6.33 3.59 -4.44
N VAL A 42 -6.06 2.67 -5.36
CA VAL A 42 -6.73 2.65 -6.67
C VAL A 42 -8.08 1.93 -6.66
N LEU A 43 -8.36 1.09 -5.64
CA LEU A 43 -9.62 0.34 -5.54
C LEU A 43 -10.85 1.27 -5.60
N LEU A 44 -10.81 2.40 -4.91
CA LEU A 44 -11.93 3.35 -4.91
C LEU A 44 -12.21 3.90 -6.31
N VAL A 45 -11.16 4.25 -7.07
CA VAL A 45 -11.30 4.72 -8.45
C VAL A 45 -11.85 3.62 -9.35
N ASP A 46 -11.32 2.40 -9.21
CA ASP A 46 -11.71 1.26 -10.06
C ASP A 46 -13.16 0.82 -9.84
N GLN A 47 -13.64 0.88 -8.61
CA GLN A 47 -15.00 0.43 -8.28
C GLN A 47 -16.08 1.46 -8.62
N THR A 48 -15.72 2.71 -8.92
CA THR A 48 -16.72 3.68 -9.42
C THR A 48 -17.24 3.32 -10.80
N GLY A 49 -16.49 2.56 -11.59
CA GLY A 49 -16.83 2.21 -12.97
C GLY A 49 -16.91 3.39 -13.93
N ALA A 50 -16.29 4.53 -13.57
CA ALA A 50 -16.27 5.74 -14.38
C ALA A 50 -15.12 5.69 -15.40
N ASP A 51 -15.42 6.07 -16.65
CA ASP A 51 -14.42 6.23 -17.70
C ASP A 51 -13.72 7.58 -17.59
N LEU A 52 -14.48 8.64 -17.22
CA LEU A 52 -14.00 10.01 -17.11
C LEU A 52 -14.43 10.64 -15.78
N TRP A 53 -13.60 11.59 -15.32
CA TRP A 53 -13.79 12.37 -14.13
C TRP A 53 -13.80 13.86 -14.50
N ILE A 54 -14.92 14.55 -14.29
CA ILE A 54 -15.03 16.01 -14.46
C ILE A 54 -14.76 16.64 -13.11
N VAL A 55 -13.81 17.56 -13.06
CA VAL A 55 -13.43 18.30 -11.87
C VAL A 55 -13.36 19.80 -12.17
N GLN A 56 -13.29 20.61 -11.15
CA GLN A 56 -13.12 22.05 -11.30
C GLN A 56 -11.89 22.37 -12.15
N GLN A 57 -11.99 23.40 -12.99
CA GLN A 57 -10.90 23.85 -13.84
C GLN A 57 -9.62 24.09 -13.03
N ASP A 58 -8.48 23.72 -13.61
CA ASP A 58 -7.14 23.85 -13.02
C ASP A 58 -6.92 23.08 -11.70
N THR A 59 -7.81 22.13 -11.36
CA THR A 59 -7.61 21.20 -10.23
C THR A 59 -7.29 19.80 -10.72
N LYS A 60 -6.55 19.04 -9.88
CA LYS A 60 -6.12 17.66 -10.17
C LYS A 60 -7.10 16.60 -9.71
N GLY A 61 -8.30 17.02 -9.26
CA GLY A 61 -9.37 16.12 -8.89
C GLY A 61 -9.49 15.86 -7.38
N PRO A 62 -10.55 15.13 -6.97
CA PRO A 62 -11.05 15.10 -5.60
C PRO A 62 -10.09 14.43 -4.61
N PHE A 63 -9.07 13.73 -5.09
CA PHE A 63 -8.11 13.03 -4.24
C PHE A 63 -6.83 13.82 -3.99
N ALA A 64 -6.51 14.80 -4.84
CA ALA A 64 -5.27 15.56 -4.76
C ALA A 64 -5.51 17.02 -4.31
N GLU A 65 -6.59 17.63 -4.78
CA GLU A 65 -6.92 19.05 -4.54
C GLU A 65 -8.42 19.21 -4.29
N ARG A 66 -8.80 20.28 -3.61
CA ARG A 66 -10.22 20.58 -3.44
C ARG A 66 -10.82 20.98 -4.79
N SER A 67 -11.84 20.25 -5.20
CA SER A 67 -12.68 20.54 -6.35
C SER A 67 -14.11 20.66 -5.89
N GLN A 68 -14.84 21.64 -6.42
CA GLN A 68 -16.24 21.87 -6.11
C GLN A 68 -16.95 22.31 -7.37
N LEU A 69 -17.96 21.54 -7.79
CA LEU A 69 -18.71 21.74 -9.01
C LEU A 69 -20.20 21.79 -8.71
N PRO A 70 -20.94 22.71 -9.33
CA PRO A 70 -22.39 22.80 -9.16
C PRO A 70 -23.09 21.58 -9.79
N ALA A 71 -24.25 21.19 -9.23
CA ALA A 71 -25.03 20.04 -9.69
C ALA A 71 -25.41 20.09 -11.18
N SER A 72 -25.54 21.30 -11.74
CA SER A 72 -25.85 21.53 -13.17
C SER A 72 -24.82 20.91 -14.14
N ILE A 73 -23.60 20.63 -13.67
CA ILE A 73 -22.58 19.93 -14.46
C ILE A 73 -23.04 18.51 -14.82
N ALA A 74 -23.79 17.83 -13.96
CA ALA A 74 -24.35 16.50 -14.29
C ALA A 74 -25.26 16.54 -15.51
N ASP A 75 -26.16 17.51 -15.57
CA ASP A 75 -27.12 17.64 -16.68
C ASP A 75 -26.41 18.04 -17.97
N ARG A 76 -25.44 18.95 -17.87
CA ARG A 76 -24.60 19.35 -19.00
C ARG A 76 -23.76 18.18 -19.53
N ALA A 77 -23.25 17.32 -18.63
CA ALA A 77 -22.52 16.12 -19.02
C ALA A 77 -23.44 15.11 -19.72
N ARG A 78 -24.64 14.85 -19.16
CA ARG A 78 -25.62 13.94 -19.78
C ARG A 78 -26.10 14.43 -21.15
N ALA A 79 -26.15 15.74 -21.38
CA ALA A 79 -26.49 16.33 -22.67
C ALA A 79 -25.36 16.24 -23.71
N THR A 80 -24.15 15.85 -23.31
CA THR A 80 -23.00 15.73 -24.23
C THR A 80 -23.06 14.43 -25.01
N PRO A 81 -22.95 14.46 -26.35
CA PRO A 81 -22.95 13.26 -27.18
C PRO A 81 -21.85 12.27 -26.75
N GLY A 82 -22.21 11.00 -26.63
CA GLY A 82 -21.30 9.94 -26.22
C GLY A 82 -21.25 9.67 -24.72
N VAL A 83 -21.97 10.47 -23.89
CA VAL A 83 -22.10 10.22 -22.45
C VAL A 83 -23.28 9.28 -22.19
N ALA A 84 -23.04 8.17 -21.53
CA ALA A 84 -24.07 7.22 -21.13
C ALA A 84 -24.74 7.63 -19.80
N TRP A 85 -23.94 8.10 -18.85
CA TRP A 85 -24.42 8.58 -17.55
C TRP A 85 -23.40 9.57 -16.92
N ALA A 86 -23.91 10.43 -16.05
CA ALA A 86 -23.08 11.31 -15.21
C ALA A 86 -23.63 11.32 -13.78
N ARG A 87 -22.76 11.08 -12.78
CA ARG A 87 -23.10 10.93 -11.36
C ARG A 87 -22.22 11.80 -10.49
N PRO A 88 -22.75 12.41 -9.42
CA PRO A 88 -21.94 13.17 -8.47
C PRO A 88 -21.03 12.24 -7.65
N PHE A 89 -19.84 12.74 -7.32
CA PHE A 89 -18.90 12.09 -6.44
C PHE A 89 -18.38 13.11 -5.43
N SER A 90 -18.50 12.77 -4.15
CA SER A 90 -17.95 13.58 -3.07
C SER A 90 -17.39 12.69 -1.98
N THR A 91 -16.37 13.20 -1.30
CA THR A 91 -15.75 12.52 -0.16
C THR A 91 -15.75 13.45 1.05
N PHE A 92 -15.93 12.89 2.23
CA PHE A 92 -15.85 13.61 3.48
C PHE A 92 -15.15 12.74 4.53
N ILE A 93 -14.15 13.29 5.21
CA ILE A 93 -13.43 12.59 6.27
C ILE A 93 -14.01 13.04 7.61
N THR A 94 -14.43 12.06 8.41
CA THR A 94 -15.00 12.30 9.74
C THR A 94 -14.52 11.23 10.73
N GLN A 95 -15.01 11.34 11.97
CA GLN A 95 -14.81 10.33 13.00
C GLN A 95 -16.15 9.73 13.39
N ILE A 96 -16.14 8.43 13.59
CA ILE A 96 -17.26 7.66 14.15
C ILE A 96 -16.86 7.11 15.50
N GLU A 97 -17.81 6.93 16.37
CA GLU A 97 -17.60 6.19 17.62
C GLU A 97 -18.12 4.77 17.46
N VAL A 98 -17.21 3.80 17.59
CA VAL A 98 -17.54 2.38 17.52
C VAL A 98 -17.01 1.72 18.79
N GLN A 99 -17.89 1.12 19.57
CA GLN A 99 -17.55 0.45 20.86
C GLN A 99 -16.76 1.34 21.83
N GLY A 100 -17.11 2.65 21.89
CA GLY A 100 -16.43 3.63 22.75
C GLY A 100 -15.06 4.09 22.25
N GLN A 101 -14.69 3.73 21.03
CA GLN A 101 -13.44 4.18 20.38
C GLN A 101 -13.74 5.10 19.19
N ALA A 102 -13.09 6.25 19.16
CA ALA A 102 -13.15 7.15 17.99
C ALA A 102 -12.32 6.56 16.84
N ARG A 103 -12.95 6.30 15.71
CA ARG A 103 -12.30 5.82 14.48
C ARG A 103 -12.49 6.82 13.36
N ARG A 104 -11.42 7.13 12.67
CA ARG A 104 -11.45 7.96 11.48
C ARG A 104 -11.95 7.14 10.29
N VAL A 105 -12.88 7.73 9.52
CA VAL A 105 -13.47 7.11 8.34
C VAL A 105 -13.57 8.11 7.19
N THR A 106 -13.54 7.60 5.97
CA THR A 106 -13.81 8.38 4.76
C THR A 106 -15.22 8.04 4.27
N MET A 107 -16.11 9.00 4.24
CA MET A 107 -17.43 8.86 3.63
C MET A 107 -17.37 9.18 2.15
N VAL A 108 -18.06 8.39 1.32
CA VAL A 108 -18.19 8.58 -0.13
C VAL A 108 -19.66 8.68 -0.47
N GLY A 109 -20.05 9.79 -1.13
CA GLY A 109 -21.42 10.02 -1.57
C GLY A 109 -21.69 9.41 -2.93
N LEU A 110 -22.69 8.52 -3.00
CA LEU A 110 -23.16 7.86 -4.21
C LEU A 110 -24.31 8.66 -4.85
N GLY A 111 -24.36 8.72 -6.16
CA GLY A 111 -25.38 9.42 -6.94
C GLY A 111 -26.70 8.65 -7.05
N TRP A 112 -27.39 8.45 -5.90
CA TRP A 112 -28.71 7.81 -5.88
C TRP A 112 -29.73 8.59 -6.73
N PRO A 113 -30.67 7.93 -7.45
CA PRO A 113 -30.96 6.49 -7.51
C PRO A 113 -30.12 5.70 -8.52
N GLU A 114 -29.36 6.34 -9.40
CA GLU A 114 -28.60 5.68 -10.47
C GLU A 114 -27.40 4.89 -9.92
N ASP A 115 -26.80 5.37 -8.83
CA ASP A 115 -25.75 4.68 -8.13
C ASP A 115 -26.21 4.32 -6.69
N ARG A 116 -26.37 3.02 -6.48
CA ARG A 116 -26.76 2.41 -5.21
C ARG A 116 -25.62 1.63 -4.56
N GLY A 117 -24.42 1.72 -5.14
CA GLY A 117 -23.30 0.86 -4.77
C GLY A 117 -23.38 -0.55 -5.38
N GLN A 118 -24.12 -0.73 -6.47
CA GLN A 118 -24.23 -2.03 -7.17
C GLN A 118 -22.94 -2.48 -7.84
N THR A 119 -22.02 -1.57 -8.14
CA THR A 119 -20.68 -1.88 -8.67
C THR A 119 -19.69 -2.27 -7.56
N LEU A 120 -20.02 -2.00 -6.30
CA LEU A 120 -19.18 -2.34 -5.16
C LEU A 120 -19.20 -3.85 -4.91
N LYS A 121 -18.04 -4.42 -4.65
CA LYS A 121 -17.93 -5.83 -4.24
C LYS A 121 -18.37 -6.00 -2.79
N LEU A 122 -19.68 -6.22 -2.59
CA LEU A 122 -20.23 -6.49 -1.28
C LEU A 122 -19.80 -7.88 -0.81
N THR A 123 -19.37 -7.97 0.44
CA THR A 123 -19.10 -9.25 1.12
C THR A 123 -20.34 -9.80 1.79
N ARG A 124 -21.25 -8.90 2.27
CA ARG A 124 -22.51 -9.23 2.98
C ARG A 124 -23.51 -8.12 2.74
N GLY A 125 -24.79 -8.43 2.88
CA GLY A 125 -25.88 -7.47 2.78
C GLY A 125 -26.29 -7.14 1.33
N ARG A 126 -26.77 -5.92 1.11
CA ARG A 126 -27.33 -5.44 -0.16
C ARG A 126 -26.89 -4.01 -0.50
N PRO A 127 -27.04 -3.55 -1.75
CA PRO A 127 -26.90 -2.15 -2.12
C PRO A 127 -27.90 -1.23 -1.38
N ILE A 128 -27.66 0.09 -1.45
CA ILE A 128 -28.56 1.10 -0.92
C ILE A 128 -29.86 1.13 -1.71
N GLU A 129 -31.00 1.01 -1.05
CA GLU A 129 -32.33 1.07 -1.68
C GLU A 129 -33.07 2.34 -1.31
N ALA A 130 -32.84 2.89 -0.13
CA ALA A 130 -33.46 4.11 0.32
C ALA A 130 -32.63 5.35 -0.04
N ALA A 131 -33.32 6.44 -0.42
CA ALA A 131 -32.67 7.71 -0.69
C ALA A 131 -31.92 8.30 0.51
N ARG A 132 -32.22 7.80 1.74
CA ARG A 132 -31.69 8.33 2.99
C ARG A 132 -31.65 7.26 4.09
N GLY A 133 -30.71 7.43 5.01
CA GLY A 133 -30.66 6.64 6.24
C GLY A 133 -30.02 5.26 6.08
N GLU A 134 -29.41 4.97 4.93
CA GLU A 134 -28.70 3.71 4.67
C GLU A 134 -27.22 3.97 4.36
N LEU A 135 -26.37 3.07 4.79
CA LEU A 135 -24.96 3.09 4.47
C LEU A 135 -24.41 1.69 4.18
N ILE A 136 -23.36 1.63 3.34
CA ILE A 136 -22.53 0.44 3.14
C ILE A 136 -21.20 0.71 3.85
N ALA A 137 -20.79 -0.16 4.75
CA ALA A 137 -19.60 0.02 5.57
C ALA A 137 -18.47 -0.94 5.16
N ASP A 138 -17.23 -0.46 5.13
CA ASP A 138 -16.10 -1.37 5.06
C ASP A 138 -15.91 -2.08 6.41
N ALA A 139 -15.56 -3.37 6.36
CA ALA A 139 -15.38 -4.20 7.56
C ALA A 139 -14.35 -3.62 8.54
N ALA A 140 -13.31 -2.90 8.05
CA ALA A 140 -12.32 -2.25 8.88
C ALA A 140 -12.88 -1.06 9.70
N SER A 141 -14.09 -0.55 9.37
CA SER A 141 -14.76 0.47 10.17
C SER A 141 -15.17 -0.03 11.55
N GLY A 142 -15.41 -1.33 11.68
CA GLY A 142 -15.91 -1.98 12.90
C GLY A 142 -17.42 -1.91 13.05
N LEU A 143 -18.14 -1.34 12.08
CA LEU A 143 -19.61 -1.34 12.06
C LEU A 143 -20.15 -2.67 11.57
N GLU A 144 -21.16 -3.20 12.24
CA GLU A 144 -21.79 -4.45 11.86
C GLU A 144 -23.04 -4.26 11.00
N LEU A 145 -23.37 -5.28 10.21
CA LEU A 145 -24.58 -5.27 9.37
C LEU A 145 -25.85 -5.15 10.23
N GLY A 146 -26.71 -4.19 9.89
CA GLY A 146 -27.94 -3.87 10.63
C GLY A 146 -27.74 -2.84 11.77
N GLU A 147 -26.51 -2.54 12.15
CA GLU A 147 -26.19 -1.51 13.14
C GLU A 147 -26.60 -0.12 12.66
N VAL A 148 -26.92 0.77 13.58
CA VAL A 148 -27.27 2.18 13.31
C VAL A 148 -26.14 3.07 13.82
N ALA A 149 -25.40 3.67 12.89
CA ALA A 149 -24.37 4.65 13.20
C ALA A 149 -24.98 6.07 13.29
N LEU A 150 -24.54 6.85 14.27
CA LEU A 150 -24.87 8.27 14.38
C LEU A 150 -23.73 9.10 13.81
N LEU A 151 -23.98 9.78 12.71
CA LEU A 151 -22.98 10.54 11.95
C LEU A 151 -23.51 11.94 11.69
N GLY A 152 -22.87 12.97 12.23
CA GLY A 152 -23.32 14.37 12.06
C GLY A 152 -24.79 14.59 12.41
N GLY A 153 -25.30 13.92 13.45
CA GLY A 153 -26.71 14.00 13.85
C GLY A 153 -27.68 13.13 13.03
N GLU A 154 -27.23 12.53 11.92
CA GLU A 154 -28.04 11.63 11.09
C GLU A 154 -27.87 10.17 11.54
N ARG A 155 -28.98 9.42 11.54
CA ARG A 155 -29.01 7.99 11.88
C ARG A 155 -28.94 7.18 10.59
N LEU A 156 -27.83 6.48 10.37
CA LEU A 156 -27.58 5.70 9.18
C LEU A 156 -27.48 4.22 9.53
N ARG A 157 -28.28 3.38 8.88
CA ARG A 157 -28.28 1.91 9.09
C ARG A 157 -27.32 1.24 8.12
N VAL A 158 -26.48 0.35 8.62
CA VAL A 158 -25.59 -0.48 7.80
C VAL A 158 -26.41 -1.52 7.05
N VAL A 159 -26.53 -1.41 5.74
CA VAL A 159 -27.29 -2.34 4.88
C VAL A 159 -26.40 -3.27 4.06
N GLY A 160 -25.13 -2.91 3.88
CA GLY A 160 -24.15 -3.70 3.16
C GLY A 160 -22.77 -3.58 3.78
N ALA A 161 -21.93 -4.56 3.54
CA ALA A 161 -20.53 -4.57 3.98
C ALA A 161 -19.59 -4.82 2.80
N THR A 162 -18.51 -4.05 2.75
CA THR A 162 -17.38 -4.27 1.83
C THR A 162 -16.15 -4.73 2.59
N SER A 163 -15.11 -5.10 1.88
CA SER A 163 -13.80 -5.37 2.47
C SER A 163 -12.71 -4.67 1.67
N ARG A 164 -11.70 -4.15 2.39
CA ARG A 164 -10.52 -3.50 1.83
C ARG A 164 -10.79 -2.17 1.11
N MET A 165 -11.95 -1.57 1.33
CA MET A 165 -12.26 -0.24 0.79
C MET A 165 -11.70 0.81 1.75
N VAL A 166 -10.58 1.40 1.35
CA VAL A 166 -9.93 2.47 2.11
C VAL A 166 -9.84 3.74 1.27
N GLY A 167 -9.97 4.86 1.93
CA GLY A 167 -9.74 6.17 1.33
C GLY A 167 -8.26 6.45 1.10
N SER A 168 -7.95 7.55 0.43
CA SER A 168 -6.57 7.95 0.11
C SER A 168 -5.65 8.09 1.35
N GLY A 169 -6.23 8.30 2.54
CA GLY A 169 -5.52 8.32 3.83
C GLY A 169 -5.33 6.97 4.50
N GLY A 170 -5.89 5.89 3.93
CA GLY A 170 -5.90 4.56 4.54
C GLY A 170 -7.02 4.35 5.57
N ASP A 171 -7.96 5.29 5.67
CA ASP A 171 -9.13 5.20 6.53
C ASP A 171 -10.22 4.32 5.87
N PRO A 172 -10.97 3.49 6.62
CA PRO A 172 -12.05 2.68 6.05
C PRO A 172 -13.13 3.56 5.43
N VAL A 173 -13.71 3.08 4.32
CA VAL A 173 -14.72 3.83 3.57
C VAL A 173 -16.14 3.45 4.01
N LEU A 174 -16.97 4.47 4.13
CA LEU A 174 -18.43 4.36 4.29
C LEU A 174 -19.09 4.95 3.05
N PHE A 175 -19.91 4.16 2.35
CA PHE A 175 -20.69 4.66 1.22
C PHE A 175 -22.09 5.03 1.67
N VAL A 176 -22.51 6.23 1.33
CA VAL A 176 -23.83 6.79 1.65
C VAL A 176 -24.42 7.45 0.41
N THR A 177 -25.66 7.86 0.44
CA THR A 177 -26.18 8.71 -0.64
C THR A 177 -25.50 10.08 -0.62
N HIS A 178 -25.39 10.75 -1.76
CA HIS A 178 -24.84 12.11 -1.83
C HIS A 178 -25.58 13.09 -0.94
N THR A 179 -26.90 12.91 -0.80
CA THR A 179 -27.75 13.70 0.09
C THR A 179 -27.41 13.52 1.57
N ASP A 180 -27.19 12.27 2.02
CA ASP A 180 -26.80 11.99 3.40
C ASP A 180 -25.40 12.52 3.68
N LEU A 181 -24.46 12.38 2.71
CA LEU A 181 -23.12 12.95 2.83
C LEU A 181 -23.17 14.46 3.02
N ALA A 182 -23.95 15.17 2.20
CA ALA A 182 -24.09 16.62 2.29
C ALA A 182 -24.62 17.07 3.67
N ARG A 183 -25.59 16.32 4.23
CA ARG A 183 -26.11 16.58 5.58
C ARG A 183 -25.05 16.36 6.65
N VAL A 184 -24.42 15.21 6.65
CA VAL A 184 -23.37 14.88 7.63
C VAL A 184 -22.24 15.91 7.59
N SER A 185 -21.79 16.30 6.39
CA SER A 185 -20.73 17.30 6.22
C SER A 185 -21.13 18.69 6.70
N THR A 186 -22.40 19.08 6.51
CA THR A 186 -22.93 20.35 6.98
C THR A 186 -22.96 20.41 8.51
N TYR A 187 -23.42 19.34 9.17
CA TYR A 187 -23.44 19.27 10.64
C TYR A 187 -22.04 19.24 11.27
N ALA A 188 -21.08 18.62 10.60
CA ALA A 188 -19.69 18.59 11.07
C ALA A 188 -18.95 19.92 10.85
N SER A 189 -19.54 20.86 10.09
CA SER A 189 -18.93 22.16 9.81
C SER A 189 -19.11 23.12 10.99
N PRO A 190 -18.18 24.09 11.21
CA PRO A 190 -18.33 25.13 12.22
C PRO A 190 -19.65 25.87 12.10
N GLU A 191 -20.18 26.37 13.21
CA GLU A 191 -21.49 27.03 13.28
C GLU A 191 -21.60 28.22 12.33
N SER A 192 -20.51 28.95 12.11
CA SER A 192 -20.43 30.05 11.13
C SER A 192 -20.65 29.63 9.67
N VAL A 193 -20.40 28.37 9.34
CA VAL A 193 -20.63 27.77 8.01
C VAL A 193 -22.04 27.20 7.95
N ARG A 194 -22.52 26.58 9.03
CA ARG A 194 -23.89 26.07 9.16
C ARG A 194 -24.94 27.17 9.01
N GLY A 195 -24.72 28.32 9.65
CA GLY A 195 -25.65 29.48 9.57
C GLY A 195 -25.84 30.01 8.15
N ARG A 196 -24.82 29.99 7.31
CA ARG A 196 -24.91 30.40 5.89
C ARG A 196 -25.58 29.38 4.99
N GLY A 197 -25.54 28.09 5.34
CA GLY A 197 -26.18 27.01 4.56
C GLY A 197 -27.64 26.77 4.87
N VAL A 198 -28.12 27.26 6.04
CA VAL A 198 -29.49 27.04 6.50
C VAL A 198 -30.44 28.17 6.06
N GLU A 199 -29.92 29.39 5.77
CA GLU A 199 -30.74 30.52 5.27
C GLU A 199 -31.22 30.37 3.82
N GLY A 200 -30.60 29.49 3.05
CA GLY A 200 -31.16 29.06 1.77
C GLY A 200 -31.45 27.57 1.83
N ASN A 201 -32.69 27.18 1.81
CA ASN A 201 -33.27 25.83 1.80
C ASN A 201 -32.65 24.83 0.77
N SER A 202 -31.38 24.99 0.44
CA SER A 202 -30.59 24.16 -0.45
C SER A 202 -29.32 23.69 0.27
N LEU A 203 -29.36 22.45 0.77
CA LEU A 203 -28.14 21.67 0.97
C LEU A 203 -27.32 21.86 -0.31
N SER A 204 -26.09 22.33 -0.19
CA SER A 204 -25.21 22.42 -1.36
C SER A 204 -25.14 21.04 -2.03
N THR A 205 -25.74 20.94 -3.19
CA THR A 205 -25.69 19.74 -4.04
C THR A 205 -24.41 19.71 -4.86
N ASP A 206 -23.46 20.58 -4.52
CA ASP A 206 -22.15 20.63 -5.16
C ASP A 206 -21.41 19.34 -4.93
N ALA A 207 -20.77 18.85 -5.95
CA ALA A 207 -19.94 17.63 -5.90
C ALA A 207 -18.46 17.96 -6.04
N HIS A 208 -17.62 17.11 -5.49
CA HIS A 208 -16.17 17.23 -5.66
C HIS A 208 -15.72 16.83 -7.07
N ALA A 209 -16.48 15.97 -7.72
CA ALA A 209 -16.30 15.58 -9.11
C ALA A 209 -17.62 15.04 -9.67
N PHE A 210 -17.71 14.96 -10.99
CA PHE A 210 -18.74 14.17 -11.67
C PHE A 210 -18.09 13.02 -12.40
N LEU A 211 -18.56 11.82 -12.11
CA LEU A 211 -18.19 10.58 -12.75
C LEU A 211 -18.98 10.42 -14.03
N VAL A 212 -18.33 10.10 -15.12
CA VAL A 212 -18.95 9.93 -16.43
C VAL A 212 -18.66 8.56 -16.98
N GLY A 213 -19.70 7.87 -17.38
CA GLY A 213 -19.60 6.66 -18.20
C GLY A 213 -19.81 7.01 -19.68
N VAL A 214 -18.99 6.42 -20.54
CA VAL A 214 -19.02 6.62 -21.99
C VAL A 214 -19.91 5.56 -22.62
N MET A 215 -20.65 5.92 -23.67
CA MET A 215 -21.50 4.97 -24.42
C MET A 215 -20.65 3.89 -25.09
N PRO A 216 -21.14 2.65 -25.17
CA PRO A 216 -20.47 1.58 -25.92
C PRO A 216 -20.23 2.00 -27.38
N GLY A 217 -18.99 1.87 -27.83
CA GLY A 217 -18.58 2.23 -29.19
C GLY A 217 -18.00 3.65 -29.34
N GLU A 218 -18.17 4.52 -28.37
CA GLU A 218 -17.51 5.84 -28.31
C GLU A 218 -16.13 5.74 -27.65
N ARG A 219 -15.21 6.60 -28.02
CA ARG A 219 -13.89 6.67 -27.40
C ARG A 219 -13.92 7.68 -26.23
N ALA A 220 -13.42 7.28 -25.09
CA ALA A 220 -13.36 8.14 -23.91
C ALA A 220 -12.59 9.44 -24.18
N ASP A 221 -11.51 9.40 -24.97
CA ASP A 221 -10.72 10.58 -25.33
C ASP A 221 -11.54 11.61 -26.14
N ASP A 222 -12.42 11.15 -27.04
CA ASP A 222 -13.23 12.04 -27.87
C ASP A 222 -14.33 12.70 -27.02
N VAL A 223 -14.93 11.95 -26.09
CA VAL A 223 -15.90 12.49 -25.13
C VAL A 223 -15.23 13.49 -24.18
N ALA A 224 -14.04 13.14 -23.67
CA ALA A 224 -13.24 14.03 -22.83
C ALA A 224 -12.93 15.35 -23.54
N ALA A 225 -12.53 15.28 -24.81
CA ALA A 225 -12.26 16.49 -25.62
C ALA A 225 -13.50 17.35 -25.84
N ARG A 226 -14.71 16.73 -25.99
CA ARG A 226 -15.99 17.49 -26.09
C ARG A 226 -16.29 18.22 -24.78
N ILE A 227 -16.14 17.58 -23.65
CA ILE A 227 -16.37 18.18 -22.32
C ILE A 227 -15.31 19.26 -22.02
N ALA A 228 -14.06 19.04 -22.34
CA ALA A 228 -12.98 20.00 -22.11
C ALA A 228 -13.17 21.32 -22.88
N ARG A 229 -13.93 21.32 -23.98
CA ARG A 229 -14.27 22.56 -24.73
C ARG A 229 -15.15 23.53 -23.95
N TRP A 230 -15.72 23.11 -22.84
CA TRP A 230 -16.53 24.02 -22.02
C TRP A 230 -15.70 25.14 -21.39
N GLY A 231 -14.41 24.88 -21.12
CA GLY A 231 -13.47 25.88 -20.61
C GLY A 231 -13.59 26.22 -19.13
N ASP A 232 -14.54 25.61 -18.42
CA ASP A 232 -14.82 25.83 -16.99
C ASP A 232 -14.57 24.57 -16.13
N VAL A 233 -14.13 23.47 -16.77
CA VAL A 233 -13.85 22.20 -16.13
C VAL A 233 -12.57 21.56 -16.66
N SER A 234 -11.95 20.72 -15.84
CA SER A 234 -10.90 19.81 -16.26
C SER A 234 -11.45 18.38 -16.32
N VAL A 235 -10.99 17.58 -17.29
CA VAL A 235 -11.46 16.21 -17.49
C VAL A 235 -10.29 15.27 -17.43
N PHE A 236 -10.39 14.23 -16.64
CA PHE A 236 -9.38 13.19 -16.50
C PHE A 236 -9.98 11.81 -16.81
N SER A 237 -9.22 10.96 -17.47
CA SER A 237 -9.56 9.55 -17.59
C SER A 237 -9.35 8.82 -16.25
N ALA A 238 -9.94 7.63 -16.10
CA ALA A 238 -9.71 6.79 -14.93
C ALA A 238 -8.23 6.47 -14.74
N SER A 239 -7.46 6.26 -15.81
CA SER A 239 -6.02 6.03 -15.76
C SER A 239 -5.26 7.26 -15.27
N GLN A 240 -5.61 8.45 -15.76
CA GLN A 240 -5.03 9.71 -15.29
C GLN A 240 -5.33 9.99 -13.81
N GLN A 241 -6.56 9.69 -13.36
CA GLN A 241 -6.90 9.81 -11.93
C GLN A 241 -6.12 8.84 -11.06
N ARG A 242 -5.91 7.60 -11.50
CA ARG A 242 -5.02 6.66 -10.79
C ARG A 242 -3.60 7.20 -10.71
N ASP A 243 -3.06 7.70 -11.81
CA ASP A 243 -1.70 8.26 -11.85
C ASP A 243 -1.55 9.48 -10.94
N LEU A 244 -2.53 10.38 -10.91
CA LEU A 244 -2.55 11.54 -10.02
C LEU A 244 -2.57 11.12 -8.54
N LEU A 245 -3.39 10.13 -8.20
CA LEU A 245 -3.49 9.58 -6.86
C LEU A 245 -2.18 8.91 -6.44
N LEU A 246 -1.58 8.12 -7.34
CA LEU A 246 -0.31 7.45 -7.10
C LEU A 246 0.84 8.46 -6.92
N ARG A 247 0.92 9.50 -7.76
CA ARG A 247 1.96 10.54 -7.66
C ARG A 247 1.79 11.41 -6.41
N GLY A 248 0.56 11.75 -6.03
CA GLY A 248 0.30 12.66 -4.90
C GLY A 248 0.61 12.04 -3.54
N VAL A 249 0.05 10.87 -3.27
CA VAL A 249 0.09 10.22 -1.94
C VAL A 249 1.25 9.22 -1.84
N ILE A 250 1.51 8.50 -2.91
CA ILE A 250 2.39 7.32 -2.90
C ILE A 250 3.86 7.67 -3.19
N ASP A 251 4.15 8.72 -3.95
CA ASP A 251 5.55 9.09 -4.25
C ASP A 251 6.35 9.47 -2.99
N LYS A 252 5.71 10.13 -2.01
CA LYS A 252 6.37 10.42 -0.73
C LYS A 252 6.65 9.12 0.05
N ALA A 253 5.66 8.25 0.14
CA ALA A 253 5.79 6.95 0.78
C ALA A 253 6.83 6.07 0.07
N ARG A 254 6.84 6.05 -1.26
CA ARG A 254 7.81 5.31 -2.10
C ARG A 254 9.25 5.73 -1.81
N LYS A 255 9.52 7.04 -1.77
CA LYS A 255 10.86 7.57 -1.47
C LYS A 255 11.30 7.19 -0.06
N GLN A 256 10.42 7.35 0.92
CA GLN A 256 10.70 7.00 2.32
C GLN A 256 10.94 5.50 2.49
N ILE A 257 10.06 4.66 1.97
CA ILE A 257 10.19 3.19 2.03
C ILE A 257 11.44 2.73 1.27
N GLY A 258 11.73 3.34 0.11
CA GLY A 258 12.95 3.08 -0.64
C GLY A 258 14.21 3.36 0.18
N LEU A 259 14.26 4.50 0.89
CA LEU A 259 15.37 4.84 1.78
C LEU A 259 15.54 3.81 2.91
N PHE A 260 14.45 3.41 3.56
CA PHE A 260 14.49 2.39 4.63
C PHE A 260 14.96 1.04 4.10
N ARG A 261 14.52 0.64 2.89
CA ARG A 261 15.01 -0.61 2.25
C ARG A 261 16.52 -0.58 2.03
N VAL A 262 17.06 0.53 1.55
CA VAL A 262 18.51 0.70 1.35
C VAL A 262 19.26 0.66 2.68
N LEU A 263 18.76 1.35 3.71
CA LEU A 263 19.36 1.31 5.04
C LEU A 263 19.36 -0.09 5.64
N LEU A 264 18.24 -0.80 5.57
CA LEU A 264 18.14 -2.18 6.07
C LEU A 264 19.05 -3.14 5.29
N ALA A 265 19.15 -2.98 3.97
CA ALA A 265 20.07 -3.75 3.14
C ALA A 265 21.53 -3.50 3.55
N LEU A 266 21.90 -2.26 3.81
CA LEU A 266 23.24 -1.88 4.26
C LEU A 266 23.55 -2.46 5.66
N VAL A 267 22.61 -2.35 6.60
CA VAL A 267 22.73 -2.97 7.92
C VAL A 267 22.88 -4.48 7.82
N SER A 268 22.05 -5.13 6.98
CA SER A 268 22.14 -6.58 6.73
C SER A 268 23.50 -6.95 6.15
N ALA A 269 24.02 -6.18 5.20
CA ALA A 269 25.34 -6.42 4.61
C ALA A 269 26.48 -6.31 5.65
N ILE A 270 26.41 -5.32 6.54
CA ILE A 270 27.39 -5.15 7.63
C ILE A 270 27.31 -6.34 8.59
N VAL A 271 26.11 -6.73 9.02
CA VAL A 271 25.92 -7.87 9.94
C VAL A 271 26.44 -9.15 9.33
N VAL A 272 26.11 -9.47 8.09
CA VAL A 272 26.61 -10.66 7.38
C VAL A 272 28.13 -10.61 7.26
N SER A 273 28.69 -9.46 6.86
CA SER A 273 30.13 -9.30 6.73
C SER A 273 30.85 -9.54 8.07
N LEU A 274 30.32 -9.01 9.16
CA LEU A 274 30.88 -9.19 10.51
C LEU A 274 30.82 -10.66 10.94
N VAL A 275 29.69 -11.33 10.68
CA VAL A 275 29.52 -12.74 11.04
C VAL A 275 30.45 -13.64 10.25
N VAL A 276 30.47 -13.47 8.91
CA VAL A 276 31.36 -14.25 8.05
C VAL A 276 32.83 -13.99 8.38
N PHE A 277 33.19 -12.73 8.70
CA PHE A 277 34.50 -12.37 9.17
C PHE A 277 34.86 -13.11 10.47
N ASN A 278 34.00 -13.09 11.48
CA ASN A 278 34.22 -13.76 12.77
C ASN A 278 34.34 -15.30 12.60
N MET A 279 33.47 -15.88 11.76
CA MET A 279 33.54 -17.32 11.43
C MET A 279 34.87 -17.69 10.73
N THR A 280 35.32 -16.83 9.79
CA THR A 280 36.60 -17.01 9.10
C THR A 280 37.79 -16.84 10.05
N ALA A 281 37.73 -15.86 10.95
CA ALA A 281 38.75 -15.62 11.96
C ALA A 281 38.87 -16.80 12.93
N ALA A 282 37.76 -17.39 13.37
CA ALA A 282 37.77 -18.59 14.22
C ALA A 282 38.47 -19.81 13.56
N LYS A 283 38.49 -19.85 12.21
CA LYS A 283 39.12 -20.95 11.42
C LYS A 283 40.48 -20.60 10.88
N THR A 284 41.13 -19.57 11.39
CA THR A 284 42.45 -19.14 10.91
C THR A 284 43.48 -20.25 10.92
N ARG A 285 43.49 -21.07 11.98
CA ARG A 285 44.43 -22.22 12.11
C ARG A 285 44.17 -23.29 11.07
N GLU A 286 42.93 -23.66 10.82
CA GLU A 286 42.55 -24.67 9.80
C GLU A 286 42.85 -24.14 8.39
N ILE A 287 42.57 -22.89 8.09
CA ILE A 287 42.88 -22.26 6.81
C ILE A 287 44.39 -22.26 6.55
N ALA A 288 45.19 -21.97 7.57
CA ALA A 288 46.64 -21.96 7.43
C ALA A 288 47.21 -23.37 7.25
N LEU A 289 46.69 -24.39 7.96
CA LEU A 289 47.06 -25.80 7.74
C LEU A 289 46.72 -26.24 6.31
N LEU A 290 45.56 -25.87 5.80
CA LEU A 290 45.18 -26.14 4.41
C LEU A 290 46.17 -25.52 3.41
N ARG A 291 46.65 -24.29 3.69
CA ARG A 291 47.62 -23.57 2.85
C ARG A 291 48.99 -24.26 2.90
N LEU A 292 49.41 -24.72 4.06
CA LEU A 292 50.66 -25.50 4.19
C LEU A 292 50.61 -26.82 3.45
N MET A 293 49.44 -27.45 3.35
CA MET A 293 49.19 -28.64 2.53
C MET A 293 49.04 -28.36 1.03
N GLY A 294 49.21 -27.09 0.59
CA GLY A 294 49.16 -26.73 -0.84
C GLY A 294 47.78 -26.38 -1.37
N ALA A 295 46.79 -26.14 -0.52
CA ALA A 295 45.45 -25.76 -0.98
C ALA A 295 45.49 -24.43 -1.77
N LYS A 296 44.88 -24.43 -2.95
CA LYS A 296 44.78 -23.25 -3.81
C LYS A 296 43.84 -22.19 -3.17
N ASN A 297 44.16 -20.90 -3.35
CA ASN A 297 43.37 -19.79 -2.84
C ASN A 297 41.88 -19.84 -3.28
N ARG A 298 41.61 -20.42 -4.47
CA ARG A 298 40.24 -20.62 -4.99
C ARG A 298 39.42 -21.58 -4.12
N LEU A 299 40.03 -22.56 -3.51
CA LEU A 299 39.35 -23.52 -2.64
C LEU A 299 38.94 -22.87 -1.33
N ILE A 300 39.80 -22.04 -0.72
CA ILE A 300 39.49 -21.25 0.48
C ILE A 300 38.40 -20.25 0.20
N ALA A 301 38.50 -19.52 -0.92
CA ALA A 301 37.47 -18.58 -1.34
C ALA A 301 36.10 -19.25 -1.57
N GLY A 302 36.12 -20.45 -2.21
CA GLY A 302 34.91 -21.25 -2.43
C GLY A 302 34.23 -21.69 -1.13
N MET A 303 34.99 -22.11 -0.12
CA MET A 303 34.49 -22.50 1.20
C MET A 303 33.80 -21.32 1.90
N ILE A 304 34.45 -20.15 1.90
CA ILE A 304 33.87 -18.91 2.51
C ILE A 304 32.60 -18.48 1.78
N LEU A 305 32.61 -18.53 0.45
CA LEU A 305 31.44 -18.18 -0.36
C LEU A 305 30.28 -19.14 -0.10
N GLN A 306 30.53 -20.45 -0.02
CA GLN A 306 29.49 -21.44 0.30
C GLN A 306 28.86 -21.19 1.68
N GLN A 307 29.68 -20.85 2.70
CA GLN A 307 29.19 -20.50 4.03
C GLN A 307 28.33 -19.26 4.01
N SER A 308 28.76 -18.19 3.31
CA SER A 308 27.99 -16.94 3.19
C SER A 308 26.66 -17.18 2.49
N LEU A 309 26.67 -17.94 1.39
CA LEU A 309 25.45 -18.28 0.65
C LEU A 309 24.50 -19.13 1.49
N ALA A 310 25.02 -20.16 2.19
CA ALA A 310 24.19 -21.00 3.06
C ALA A 310 23.54 -20.17 4.18
N LEU A 311 24.27 -19.25 4.80
CA LEU A 311 23.74 -18.34 5.81
C LEU A 311 22.63 -17.47 5.25
N CYS A 312 22.84 -16.82 4.10
CA CYS A 312 21.87 -15.93 3.48
C CYS A 312 20.64 -16.68 2.95
N LEU A 313 20.80 -17.88 2.40
CA LEU A 313 19.68 -18.72 1.96
C LEU A 313 18.84 -19.21 3.16
N LEU A 314 19.48 -19.58 4.26
CA LEU A 314 18.77 -19.95 5.48
C LEU A 314 18.01 -18.75 6.05
N ALA A 315 18.63 -17.56 6.10
CA ALA A 315 18.01 -16.32 6.51
C ALA A 315 16.83 -15.95 5.61
N PHE A 316 16.96 -16.13 4.31
CA PHE A 316 15.85 -15.96 3.37
C PHE A 316 14.70 -16.93 3.66
N GLY A 317 15.00 -18.21 3.92
CA GLY A 317 14.00 -19.20 4.33
C GLY A 317 13.26 -18.81 5.61
N VAL A 318 13.98 -18.28 6.61
CA VAL A 318 13.40 -17.73 7.84
C VAL A 318 12.49 -16.53 7.51
N ALA A 319 12.95 -15.62 6.63
CA ALA A 319 12.17 -14.46 6.24
C ALA A 319 10.84 -14.85 5.57
N VAL A 320 10.87 -15.84 4.67
CA VAL A 320 9.66 -16.38 4.02
C VAL A 320 8.73 -17.04 5.04
N GLY A 321 9.28 -17.84 5.96
CA GLY A 321 8.48 -18.49 7.02
C GLY A 321 7.81 -17.49 7.96
N VAL A 322 8.54 -16.47 8.40
CA VAL A 322 7.97 -15.39 9.25
C VAL A 322 6.94 -14.58 8.47
N ALA A 323 7.19 -14.28 7.20
CA ALA A 323 6.24 -13.58 6.35
C ALA A 323 4.90 -14.33 6.24
N ALA A 324 4.96 -15.65 6.01
CA ALA A 324 3.78 -16.51 5.90
C ALA A 324 2.95 -16.59 7.19
N LEU A 325 3.59 -16.44 8.35
CA LEU A 325 2.91 -16.52 9.65
C LEU A 325 2.42 -15.18 10.18
N ALA A 326 3.13 -14.08 9.87
CA ALA A 326 2.91 -12.80 10.53
C ALA A 326 2.17 -11.79 9.66
N PHE A 327 2.22 -11.88 8.32
CA PHE A 327 1.70 -10.80 7.47
C PHE A 327 0.17 -10.70 7.50
N ASP A 328 -0.54 -11.81 7.73
CA ASP A 328 -2.01 -11.79 7.86
C ASP A 328 -2.47 -11.11 9.18
N ALA A 329 -1.61 -11.11 10.21
CA ALA A 329 -1.90 -10.46 11.49
C ALA A 329 -1.51 -8.97 11.52
N PHE A 330 -0.90 -8.45 10.45
CA PHE A 330 -0.48 -7.04 10.40
C PHE A 330 -1.70 -6.11 10.30
N PRO A 331 -1.71 -4.97 11.03
CA PRO A 331 -2.83 -4.01 11.02
C PRO A 331 -3.05 -3.35 9.65
N ARG A 332 -2.05 -3.36 8.78
CA ARG A 332 -2.16 -2.94 7.37
C ARG A 332 -1.89 -4.12 6.46
N ARG A 333 -2.55 -4.11 5.30
CA ARG A 333 -2.35 -5.15 4.29
C ARG A 333 -0.91 -5.16 3.80
N VAL A 334 -0.27 -6.31 3.93
CA VAL A 334 1.06 -6.58 3.37
C VAL A 334 0.85 -7.44 2.12
N ALA A 335 0.76 -6.80 0.96
CA ALA A 335 0.61 -7.49 -0.32
C ALA A 335 2.01 -7.85 -0.86
N VAL A 336 2.41 -9.10 -0.70
CA VAL A 336 3.71 -9.59 -1.17
C VAL A 336 3.51 -10.41 -2.44
N GLY A 337 4.20 -10.02 -3.51
CA GLY A 337 4.20 -10.75 -4.77
C GLY A 337 5.48 -11.56 -4.98
N PRO A 338 5.48 -12.47 -5.97
CA PRO A 338 6.68 -13.25 -6.31
C PRO A 338 7.91 -12.37 -6.64
N GLU A 339 7.67 -11.17 -7.15
CA GLU A 339 8.71 -10.18 -7.44
C GLU A 339 9.44 -9.68 -6.19
N ASP A 340 8.72 -9.53 -5.06
CA ASP A 340 9.32 -9.10 -3.79
C ASP A 340 10.21 -10.20 -3.22
N PHE A 341 9.78 -11.45 -3.30
CA PHE A 341 10.61 -12.60 -2.91
C PHE A 341 11.86 -12.72 -3.79
N ALA A 342 11.71 -12.56 -5.11
CA ALA A 342 12.84 -12.58 -6.04
C ALA A 342 13.85 -11.45 -5.75
N LEU A 343 13.36 -10.26 -5.44
CA LEU A 343 14.19 -9.10 -5.09
C LEU A 343 14.95 -9.36 -3.78
N VAL A 344 14.27 -9.85 -2.73
CA VAL A 344 14.92 -10.13 -1.43
C VAL A 344 15.91 -11.28 -1.55
N LEU A 345 15.62 -12.31 -2.37
CA LEU A 345 16.57 -13.37 -2.68
C LEU A 345 17.81 -12.83 -3.40
N ALA A 346 17.61 -12.02 -4.44
CA ALA A 346 18.72 -11.38 -5.17
C ALA A 346 19.57 -10.50 -4.25
N LEU A 347 18.92 -9.72 -3.36
CA LEU A 347 19.60 -8.92 -2.35
C LEU A 347 20.41 -9.80 -1.40
N SER A 348 19.84 -10.92 -0.92
CA SER A 348 20.53 -11.87 -0.04
C SER A 348 21.78 -12.46 -0.68
N VAL A 349 21.68 -12.82 -1.96
CA VAL A 349 22.83 -13.33 -2.73
C VAL A 349 23.88 -12.23 -2.92
N ALA A 350 23.48 -11.01 -3.25
CA ALA A 350 24.40 -9.88 -3.40
C ALA A 350 25.15 -9.57 -2.08
N ILE A 351 24.44 -9.61 -0.95
CA ILE A 351 25.02 -9.44 0.38
C ILE A 351 26.04 -10.57 0.67
N ALA A 352 25.68 -11.83 0.38
CA ALA A 352 26.57 -12.97 0.58
C ALA A 352 27.86 -12.82 -0.23
N LEU A 353 27.76 -12.40 -1.49
CA LEU A 353 28.92 -12.16 -2.36
C LEU A 353 29.80 -11.03 -1.81
N ALA A 354 29.21 -9.91 -1.44
CA ALA A 354 29.96 -8.77 -0.90
C ALA A 354 30.67 -9.12 0.42
N ALA A 355 29.98 -9.81 1.33
CA ALA A 355 30.54 -10.26 2.59
C ALA A 355 31.69 -11.27 2.40
N SER A 356 31.54 -12.20 1.44
CA SER A 356 32.58 -13.20 1.14
C SER A 356 33.86 -12.55 0.63
N VAL A 357 33.78 -11.49 -0.18
CA VAL A 357 34.97 -10.77 -0.68
C VAL A 357 35.80 -10.18 0.46
N ALA A 358 35.15 -9.55 1.45
CA ALA A 358 35.82 -8.97 2.62
C ALA A 358 36.51 -10.08 3.46
N ALA A 359 35.81 -11.19 3.71
CA ALA A 359 36.33 -12.30 4.47
C ALA A 359 37.49 -13.03 3.73
N VAL A 360 37.38 -13.25 2.41
CA VAL A 360 38.43 -13.85 1.57
C VAL A 360 39.68 -12.97 1.59
N LYS A 361 39.57 -11.65 1.39
CA LYS A 361 40.72 -10.74 1.47
C LYS A 361 41.44 -10.90 2.81
N ARG A 362 40.72 -11.00 3.91
CA ARG A 362 41.32 -11.22 5.23
C ARG A 362 41.96 -12.62 5.38
N ALA A 363 41.27 -13.66 4.96
CA ALA A 363 41.80 -15.04 5.04
C ALA A 363 43.10 -15.20 4.23
N LEU A 364 43.22 -14.55 3.10
CA LEU A 364 44.38 -14.56 2.25
C LEU A 364 45.57 -13.70 2.75
N SER A 365 45.29 -12.68 3.60
CA SER A 365 46.31 -11.81 4.17
C SER A 365 47.05 -12.42 5.38
N ILE A 366 46.59 -13.57 5.90
CA ILE A 366 47.22 -14.25 7.05
C ILE A 366 48.46 -14.96 6.60
N PRO A 367 49.68 -14.64 7.12
CA PRO A 367 50.89 -15.31 6.76
C PRO A 367 50.90 -16.75 7.36
N PRO A 368 51.32 -17.77 6.60
CA PRO A 368 51.35 -19.17 7.08
C PRO A 368 52.28 -19.40 8.28
N THR A 369 53.23 -18.50 8.48
CA THR A 369 54.25 -18.55 9.54
C THR A 369 53.74 -18.23 10.94
N THR A 370 52.59 -17.56 11.07
CA THR A 370 52.00 -17.20 12.38
C THR A 370 51.55 -18.38 13.23
N ILE A 371 51.47 -19.59 12.68
CA ILE A 371 51.08 -20.84 13.39
C ILE A 371 52.26 -21.59 13.92
N LEU A 372 53.46 -21.33 13.40
CA LEU A 372 54.69 -21.99 13.85
C LEU A 372 55.31 -21.30 15.06
N ALA A 373 54.84 -20.15 15.44
CA ALA A 373 55.38 -19.31 16.50
C ALA A 373 54.50 -19.27 17.79
N GLY A 374 53.45 -20.13 17.89
CA GLY A 374 52.62 -20.21 19.08
C GLY A 374 52.31 -21.62 19.53
#